data_cdbe482d4ef494f1ef9a1b22ce3962db
#
_entry.id   cdbe482d4ef494f1ef9a1b22ce3962db
#
_cell.length_a   1.000
_cell.length_b   1.000
_cell.length_c   1.000
_cell.angle_alpha   90.00
_cell.angle_beta   90.00
_cell.angle_gamma   90.00
#
_symmetry.space_group_name_H-M   'P 1'
#
loop_
_entity.id
_entity.type
_entity.pdbx_description
1 polymer ?
#
loop_
_entity_poly.entity_id
_entity_poly.type
_entity_poly.pdbx_seq_one_letter_code
_entity_poly.pdbx_strand_id
1 'polypeptide(L)'
;MKKLFILFFTTILVQTCTYANNLEYINISFWQKFNDNILVDNLIKVYENNNDLKAAVLKTNEANRIVKMSFANELPHIGFEGYVGRIFKSSDEVFGNITIPNYAETHYYLPLSMNYEVDIWGKNHLITKSKKKQFEIVKQDERSAYIYITSAFAVDYFNLIRCDKLIDYQRQLITLQEQAINSYKIRYEYGTATLSEIDEAEKNLTYMKEDLHKLLEKQDMLKNQISTLLGDRAFKDISRSHYEDLNFSFTTPDSIDFNMLDKRPDRIKSELDLERIGIDVKVARRDLLPKFIITGNLGFNMYNLHSSHKFLADLGIVPVWDLFMGGRKLQMLKLK
;
A
#
# COMPACT_ATOMS: atom_id res chain seq x y z
N MET A 1 -46.51 9.13 0.39
CA MET A 1 -45.44 8.75 1.34
C MET A 1 -44.65 7.49 1.02
N LYS A 2 -44.98 6.67 0.00
CA LYS A 2 -44.23 5.47 -0.40
C LYS A 2 -43.03 5.72 -1.35
N LYS A 3 -42.88 6.92 -1.93
CA LYS A 3 -41.78 7.20 -2.90
C LYS A 3 -40.57 7.90 -2.28
N LEU A 4 -40.61 8.33 -1.03
CA LEU A 4 -39.48 9.02 -0.37
C LEU A 4 -38.49 8.06 0.32
N PHE A 5 -38.91 6.82 0.60
CA PHE A 5 -38.07 5.83 1.30
C PHE A 5 -37.14 5.03 0.36
N ILE A 6 -37.40 5.03 -0.96
CA ILE A 6 -36.61 4.28 -1.95
C ILE A 6 -35.42 5.10 -2.45
N LEU A 7 -35.43 6.43 -2.31
CA LEU A 7 -34.34 7.29 -2.83
C LEU A 7 -33.11 7.36 -1.92
N PHE A 8 -33.19 6.87 -0.68
CA PHE A 8 -32.03 6.88 0.25
C PHE A 8 -31.14 5.65 0.15
N PHE A 9 -31.57 4.61 -0.56
CA PHE A 9 -30.83 3.33 -0.63
C PHE A 9 -30.11 3.08 -1.97
N THR A 10 -30.24 3.95 -2.95
CA THR A 10 -29.70 3.71 -4.31
C THR A 10 -28.50 4.56 -4.71
N THR A 11 -27.91 5.33 -3.80
CA THR A 11 -26.64 6.03 -4.07
C THR A 11 -25.45 5.38 -3.38
N ILE A 12 -25.36 4.04 -3.38
CA ILE A 12 -24.05 3.39 -3.35
C ILE A 12 -23.49 3.55 -4.76
N LEU A 13 -23.01 4.74 -5.06
CA LEU A 13 -22.15 4.99 -6.20
C LEU A 13 -20.94 4.09 -6.02
N VAL A 14 -20.89 3.05 -6.85
CA VAL A 14 -19.64 2.36 -7.18
C VAL A 14 -18.73 3.44 -7.78
N GLN A 15 -17.99 4.13 -6.93
CA GLN A 15 -16.85 4.92 -7.37
C GLN A 15 -15.87 3.92 -7.94
N THR A 16 -15.93 3.73 -9.27
CA THR A 16 -14.83 3.15 -10.02
C THR A 16 -13.59 3.91 -9.60
N CYS A 17 -12.64 3.19 -9.03
CA CYS A 17 -11.33 3.70 -8.69
C CYS A 17 -10.68 4.09 -10.03
N THR A 18 -10.86 5.33 -10.46
CA THR A 18 -10.04 5.89 -11.52
C THR A 18 -8.65 5.95 -10.93
N TYR A 19 -7.78 5.04 -11.39
CA TYR A 19 -6.35 5.16 -11.19
C TYR A 19 -5.95 6.52 -11.77
N ALA A 20 -5.79 7.52 -10.93
CA ALA A 20 -5.13 8.73 -11.34
C ALA A 20 -3.68 8.30 -11.66
N ASN A 21 -3.38 8.20 -12.95
CA ASN A 21 -2.02 8.01 -13.41
C ASN A 21 -1.22 9.23 -12.94
N ASN A 22 -0.55 9.12 -11.82
CA ASN A 22 0.37 10.13 -11.33
C ASN A 22 1.68 10.05 -12.15
N LEU A 23 1.58 10.33 -13.46
CA LEU A 23 2.74 10.43 -14.36
C LEU A 23 3.78 11.44 -13.85
N GLU A 24 3.37 12.31 -12.92
CA GLU A 24 4.24 13.25 -12.23
C GLU A 24 5.35 12.58 -11.41
N TYR A 25 5.14 11.35 -10.94
CA TYR A 25 6.17 10.60 -10.20
C TYR A 25 7.19 9.92 -11.10
N ILE A 26 6.88 9.75 -12.39
CA ILE A 26 7.87 9.34 -13.38
C ILE A 26 8.61 10.58 -13.84
N ASN A 27 9.86 10.70 -13.48
CA ASN A 27 10.72 11.73 -14.04
C ASN A 27 11.15 11.32 -15.46
N ILE A 28 10.20 11.29 -16.42
CA ILE A 28 10.45 10.92 -17.82
C ILE A 28 11.58 11.75 -18.39
N SER A 29 11.64 13.05 -18.07
CA SER A 29 12.69 13.96 -18.53
C SER A 29 14.09 13.55 -18.06
N PHE A 30 14.21 12.88 -16.94
CA PHE A 30 15.48 12.28 -16.48
C PHE A 30 15.86 11.10 -17.35
N TRP A 31 14.93 10.18 -17.63
CA TRP A 31 15.18 8.98 -18.41
C TRP A 31 15.43 9.27 -19.89
N GLN A 32 14.83 10.32 -20.44
CA GLN A 32 15.11 10.78 -21.80
C GLN A 32 16.57 11.21 -22.02
N LYS A 33 17.29 11.60 -20.94
CA LYS A 33 18.72 11.92 -21.03
C LYS A 33 19.61 10.73 -21.40
N PHE A 34 19.10 9.52 -21.28
CA PHE A 34 19.80 8.31 -21.70
C PHE A 34 19.74 8.06 -23.21
N ASN A 35 18.99 8.88 -23.96
CA ASN A 35 18.80 8.78 -25.41
C ASN A 35 18.32 7.39 -25.88
N ASP A 36 17.59 6.67 -25.05
CA ASP A 36 17.02 5.37 -25.33
C ASP A 36 15.49 5.42 -25.24
N ASN A 37 14.84 5.52 -26.39
CA ASN A 37 13.39 5.57 -26.47
C ASN A 37 12.75 4.25 -26.05
N ILE A 38 13.41 3.10 -26.26
CA ILE A 38 12.89 1.79 -25.87
C ILE A 38 12.88 1.66 -24.36
N LEU A 39 13.91 2.19 -23.67
CA LEU A 39 13.94 2.29 -22.21
C LEU A 39 12.73 3.09 -21.70
N VAL A 40 12.47 4.28 -22.28
CA VAL A 40 11.37 5.16 -21.87
C VAL A 40 10.01 4.47 -22.09
N ASP A 41 9.78 3.84 -23.23
CA ASP A 41 8.55 3.12 -23.54
C ASP A 41 8.32 1.94 -22.58
N ASN A 42 9.38 1.20 -22.26
CA ASN A 42 9.29 0.12 -21.29
C ASN A 42 9.03 0.63 -19.86
N LEU A 43 9.63 1.75 -19.46
CA LEU A 43 9.35 2.40 -18.16
C LEU A 43 7.89 2.83 -18.05
N ILE A 44 7.29 3.34 -19.12
CA ILE A 44 5.86 3.66 -19.15
C ILE A 44 5.02 2.39 -18.92
N LYS A 45 5.39 1.27 -19.58
CA LYS A 45 4.70 -0.02 -19.37
C LYS A 45 4.85 -0.54 -17.93
N VAL A 46 6.04 -0.42 -17.33
CA VAL A 46 6.26 -0.74 -15.91
C VAL A 46 5.31 0.06 -15.04
N TYR A 47 5.22 1.34 -15.30
CA TYR A 47 4.37 2.25 -14.57
C TYR A 47 2.88 1.86 -14.60
N GLU A 48 2.40 1.46 -15.77
CA GLU A 48 0.99 1.09 -15.97
C GLU A 48 0.66 -0.31 -15.44
N ASN A 49 1.60 -1.24 -15.53
CA ASN A 49 1.30 -2.66 -15.34
C ASN A 49 1.89 -3.26 -14.06
N ASN A 50 2.92 -2.65 -13.47
CA ASN A 50 3.60 -3.21 -12.31
C ASN A 50 2.63 -3.38 -11.12
N ASN A 51 2.60 -4.58 -10.56
CA ASN A 51 1.67 -4.91 -9.47
C ASN A 51 2.05 -4.29 -8.13
N ASP A 52 3.34 -4.08 -7.88
CA ASP A 52 3.81 -3.44 -6.63
C ASP A 52 3.48 -1.96 -6.62
N LEU A 53 3.55 -1.28 -7.78
CA LEU A 53 3.08 0.10 -7.92
C LEU A 53 1.56 0.19 -7.71
N LYS A 54 0.79 -0.72 -8.29
CA LYS A 54 -0.66 -0.80 -8.06
C LYS A 54 -0.97 -1.00 -6.58
N ALA A 55 -0.23 -1.87 -5.90
CA ALA A 55 -0.37 -2.09 -4.47
C ALA A 55 -0.03 -0.84 -3.64
N ALA A 56 1.02 -0.07 -4.02
CA ALA A 56 1.36 1.18 -3.37
C ALA A 56 0.24 2.23 -3.49
N VAL A 57 -0.33 2.40 -4.69
CA VAL A 57 -1.49 3.28 -4.94
C VAL A 57 -2.70 2.86 -4.11
N LEU A 58 -2.99 1.56 -4.02
CA LEU A 58 -4.10 1.05 -3.20
C LEU A 58 -3.89 1.34 -1.70
N LYS A 59 -2.66 1.23 -1.18
CA LYS A 59 -2.32 1.61 0.20
C LYS A 59 -2.54 3.10 0.46
N THR A 60 -2.21 3.95 -0.51
CA THR A 60 -2.48 5.40 -0.41
C THR A 60 -3.98 5.68 -0.38
N ASN A 61 -4.77 5.00 -1.22
CA ASN A 61 -6.22 5.10 -1.20
C ASN A 61 -6.83 4.59 0.11
N GLU A 62 -6.31 3.49 0.67
CA GLU A 62 -6.69 2.97 1.99
C GLU A 62 -6.45 4.03 3.08
N ALA A 63 -5.25 4.61 3.12
CA ALA A 63 -4.91 5.66 4.07
C ALA A 63 -5.86 6.87 3.98
N ASN A 64 -6.24 7.27 2.76
CA ASN A 64 -7.25 8.33 2.55
C ASN A 64 -8.64 7.93 3.07
N ARG A 65 -9.05 6.66 2.91
CA ARG A 65 -10.32 6.17 3.49
C ARG A 65 -10.28 6.19 5.01
N ILE A 66 -9.14 5.86 5.62
CA ILE A 66 -8.95 5.94 7.09
C ILE A 66 -9.11 7.39 7.58
N VAL A 67 -8.61 8.39 6.83
CA VAL A 67 -8.85 9.80 7.15
C VAL A 67 -10.35 10.13 7.15
N LYS A 68 -11.08 9.69 6.11
CA LYS A 68 -12.53 9.91 6.01
C LYS A 68 -13.31 9.21 7.14
N MET A 69 -12.91 7.98 7.49
CA MET A 69 -13.48 7.25 8.63
C MET A 69 -13.22 7.99 9.95
N SER A 70 -12.01 8.52 10.14
CA SER A 70 -11.69 9.30 11.33
C SER A 70 -12.50 10.58 11.42
N PHE A 71 -12.71 11.27 10.30
CA PHE A 71 -13.57 12.44 10.23
C PHE A 71 -15.04 12.10 10.53
N ALA A 72 -15.53 10.93 10.12
CA ALA A 72 -16.89 10.50 10.43
C ALA A 72 -17.14 10.39 11.95
N ASN A 73 -16.10 10.13 12.76
CA ASN A 73 -16.21 10.12 14.21
C ASN A 73 -16.36 11.54 14.82
N GLU A 74 -16.12 12.60 14.04
CA GLU A 74 -16.42 14.00 14.43
C GLU A 74 -17.88 14.37 14.20
N LEU A 75 -18.69 13.48 13.59
CA LEU A 75 -20.09 13.71 13.24
C LEU A 75 -21.03 12.88 14.12
N PRO A 76 -22.30 13.31 14.28
CA PRO A 76 -23.30 12.50 14.96
C PRO A 76 -23.49 11.13 14.30
N HIS A 77 -23.50 10.08 15.10
CA HIS A 77 -23.88 8.74 14.65
C HIS A 77 -25.38 8.54 14.85
N ILE A 78 -26.09 8.19 13.80
CA ILE A 78 -27.51 7.87 13.84
C ILE A 78 -27.66 6.39 13.47
N GLY A 79 -28.29 5.64 14.35
CA GLY A 79 -28.51 4.21 14.21
C GLY A 79 -29.94 3.81 14.51
N PHE A 80 -30.33 2.64 14.03
CA PHE A 80 -31.58 2.00 14.38
C PHE A 80 -31.25 0.64 15.01
N GLU A 81 -31.59 0.47 16.27
CA GLU A 81 -31.44 -0.80 17.01
C GLU A 81 -32.80 -1.27 17.46
N GLY A 82 -33.41 -2.14 16.68
CA GLY A 82 -34.70 -2.73 17.02
C GLY A 82 -34.56 -3.97 17.91
N TYR A 83 -35.42 -4.05 18.93
CA TYR A 83 -35.56 -5.27 19.73
C TYR A 83 -37.00 -5.75 19.67
N VAL A 84 -37.19 -7.03 19.37
CA VAL A 84 -38.47 -7.72 19.49
C VAL A 84 -38.19 -9.02 20.26
N GLY A 85 -38.82 -9.14 21.40
CA GLY A 85 -38.61 -10.30 22.26
C GLY A 85 -39.85 -10.64 23.06
N ARG A 86 -39.97 -11.88 23.49
CA ARG A 86 -41.03 -12.34 24.40
C ARG A 86 -40.43 -12.46 25.78
N ILE A 87 -41.00 -11.68 26.72
CA ILE A 87 -40.59 -11.66 28.11
C ILE A 87 -41.56 -12.56 28.88
N PHE A 88 -40.99 -13.58 29.55
CA PHE A 88 -41.73 -14.40 30.49
C PHE A 88 -41.30 -13.99 31.90
N LYS A 89 -42.25 -13.48 32.67
CA LYS A 89 -42.03 -13.15 34.07
C LYS A 89 -42.75 -14.21 34.92
N SER A 90 -41.99 -14.95 35.67
CA SER A 90 -42.51 -15.81 36.75
C SER A 90 -42.46 -14.98 38.00
N SER A 91 -43.59 -14.80 38.66
CA SER A 91 -43.62 -14.02 39.87
C SER A 91 -43.85 -14.93 41.07
N ASP A 92 -42.80 -15.07 41.88
CA ASP A 92 -42.91 -15.40 43.30
C ASP A 92 -42.81 -14.11 44.16
N GLU A 93 -42.91 -12.92 43.55
CA GLU A 93 -42.85 -11.66 44.28
C GLU A 93 -44.20 -11.30 44.82
N VAL A 94 -44.32 -11.38 46.16
CA VAL A 94 -45.48 -10.91 46.93
C VAL A 94 -45.20 -9.48 47.36
N PHE A 95 -45.86 -8.50 46.71
CA PHE A 95 -45.89 -7.13 47.20
C PHE A 95 -47.05 -6.99 48.18
N GLY A 96 -46.78 -7.13 49.46
CA GLY A 96 -47.80 -7.20 50.51
C GLY A 96 -48.73 -8.40 50.32
N ASN A 97 -50.06 -8.18 50.19
CA ASN A 97 -51.05 -9.24 49.96
C ASN A 97 -51.38 -9.49 48.48
N ILE A 98 -50.64 -8.90 47.56
CA ILE A 98 -50.93 -9.01 46.11
C ILE A 98 -49.87 -9.95 45.48
N THR A 99 -50.32 -11.13 45.03
CA THR A 99 -49.52 -12.02 44.20
C THR A 99 -49.61 -11.57 42.72
N ILE A 100 -48.53 -11.23 42.09
CA ILE A 100 -48.50 -10.88 40.66
C ILE A 100 -48.49 -12.21 39.87
N PRO A 101 -49.48 -12.47 39.01
CA PRO A 101 -49.54 -13.72 38.26
C PRO A 101 -48.41 -13.80 37.21
N ASN A 102 -47.99 -15.03 36.89
CA ASN A 102 -47.07 -15.25 35.76
C ASN A 102 -47.67 -14.67 34.49
N TYR A 103 -46.88 -13.88 33.79
CA TYR A 103 -47.31 -13.30 32.49
C TYR A 103 -46.25 -13.38 31.43
N ALA A 104 -46.68 -13.49 30.19
CA ALA A 104 -45.82 -13.43 29.00
C ALA A 104 -46.31 -12.27 28.13
N GLU A 105 -45.40 -11.40 27.80
CA GLU A 105 -45.67 -10.28 26.91
C GLU A 105 -44.59 -10.20 25.80
N THR A 106 -45.03 -9.74 24.62
CA THR A 106 -44.09 -9.43 23.53
C THR A 106 -43.73 -7.95 23.62
N HIS A 107 -42.43 -7.71 23.74
CA HIS A 107 -41.89 -6.36 23.82
C HIS A 107 -41.31 -5.96 22.46
N TYR A 108 -41.80 -4.86 21.93
CA TYR A 108 -41.32 -4.20 20.71
C TYR A 108 -40.66 -2.89 21.11
N TYR A 109 -39.35 -2.77 20.87
CA TYR A 109 -38.62 -1.55 21.12
C TYR A 109 -37.90 -1.17 19.82
N LEU A 110 -38.31 -0.07 19.20
CA LEU A 110 -37.90 0.34 17.86
C LEU A 110 -37.45 1.83 17.90
N PRO A 111 -36.28 2.09 18.52
CA PRO A 111 -35.73 3.44 18.58
C PRO A 111 -34.87 3.76 17.36
N LEU A 112 -34.96 5.00 16.89
CA LEU A 112 -33.90 5.68 16.17
C LEU A 112 -33.00 6.34 17.21
N SER A 113 -31.75 5.91 17.33
CA SER A 113 -30.78 6.41 18.30
C SER A 113 -29.80 7.38 17.66
N MET A 114 -29.42 8.41 18.38
CA MET A 114 -28.37 9.35 18.02
C MET A 114 -27.34 9.39 19.14
N ASN A 115 -26.06 9.26 18.76
CA ASN A 115 -24.93 9.43 19.67
C ASN A 115 -23.94 10.41 19.05
N TYR A 116 -23.54 11.45 19.79
CA TYR A 116 -22.58 12.43 19.34
C TYR A 116 -21.63 12.84 20.48
N GLU A 117 -20.34 12.50 20.35
CA GLU A 117 -19.29 13.00 21.24
C GLU A 117 -18.95 14.44 20.82
N VAL A 118 -19.35 15.42 21.65
CA VAL A 118 -19.02 16.84 21.41
C VAL A 118 -17.54 17.04 21.63
N ASP A 119 -16.80 17.40 20.60
CA ASP A 119 -15.34 17.55 20.67
C ASP A 119 -14.91 18.91 21.26
N ILE A 120 -15.34 19.17 22.49
CA ILE A 120 -15.03 20.43 23.23
C ILE A 120 -13.52 20.66 23.31
N TRP A 121 -12.79 19.59 23.52
CA TRP A 121 -11.35 19.64 23.68
C TRP A 121 -10.58 19.51 22.34
N GLY A 122 -11.27 19.24 21.26
CA GLY A 122 -10.69 19.00 19.92
C GLY A 122 -9.84 17.73 19.86
N LYS A 123 -10.17 16.69 20.67
CA LYS A 123 -9.46 15.39 20.64
C LYS A 123 -9.69 14.65 19.33
N ASN A 124 -10.96 14.53 18.91
CA ASN A 124 -11.34 13.82 17.69
C ASN A 124 -10.79 14.54 16.44
N HIS A 125 -10.83 15.88 16.46
CA HIS A 125 -10.20 16.68 15.41
C HIS A 125 -8.68 16.42 15.32
N LEU A 126 -7.96 16.31 16.45
CA LEU A 126 -6.54 15.97 16.44
C LEU A 126 -6.28 14.53 15.96
N ILE A 127 -7.16 13.57 16.28
CA ILE A 127 -7.05 12.21 15.75
C ILE A 127 -7.15 12.24 14.23
N THR A 128 -8.13 12.95 13.68
CA THR A 128 -8.27 13.12 12.22
C THR A 128 -7.04 13.82 11.62
N LYS A 129 -6.47 14.82 12.30
CA LYS A 129 -5.24 15.49 11.86
C LYS A 129 -4.03 14.53 11.86
N SER A 130 -3.91 13.65 12.87
CA SER A 130 -2.89 12.61 12.92
C SER A 130 -3.06 11.62 11.74
N LYS A 131 -4.29 11.21 11.43
CA LYS A 131 -4.58 10.35 10.26
C LYS A 131 -4.27 11.03 8.93
N LYS A 132 -4.48 12.35 8.81
CA LYS A 132 -4.05 13.12 7.63
C LYS A 132 -2.53 13.09 7.47
N LYS A 133 -1.76 13.26 8.54
CA LYS A 133 -0.29 13.13 8.49
C LYS A 133 0.14 11.72 8.11
N GLN A 134 -0.54 10.69 8.63
CA GLN A 134 -0.30 9.31 8.22
C GLN A 134 -0.56 9.08 6.72
N PHE A 135 -1.60 9.68 6.17
CA PHE A 135 -1.87 9.64 4.72
C PHE A 135 -0.75 10.31 3.92
N GLU A 136 -0.24 11.47 4.35
CA GLU A 136 0.88 12.14 3.71
C GLU A 136 2.17 11.29 3.75
N ILE A 137 2.41 10.57 4.86
CA ILE A 137 3.51 9.60 5.00
C ILE A 137 3.39 8.48 3.96
N VAL A 138 2.20 7.86 3.84
CA VAL A 138 1.96 6.79 2.87
C VAL A 138 2.13 7.28 1.42
N LYS A 139 1.79 8.54 1.12
CA LYS A 139 2.10 9.15 -0.19
C LYS A 139 3.60 9.24 -0.47
N GLN A 140 4.43 9.49 0.55
CA GLN A 140 5.89 9.46 0.35
C GLN A 140 6.41 8.02 0.17
N ASP A 141 5.78 7.02 0.80
CA ASP A 141 6.08 5.61 0.54
C ASP A 141 5.73 5.20 -0.89
N GLU A 142 4.58 5.65 -1.40
CA GLU A 142 4.20 5.46 -2.79
C GLU A 142 5.25 6.08 -3.74
N ARG A 143 5.64 7.34 -3.51
CA ARG A 143 6.68 8.01 -4.29
C ARG A 143 8.01 7.27 -4.25
N SER A 144 8.39 6.75 -3.08
CA SER A 144 9.60 5.93 -2.93
C SER A 144 9.53 4.64 -3.74
N ALA A 145 8.36 3.99 -3.78
CA ALA A 145 8.14 2.78 -4.57
C ALA A 145 8.32 3.07 -6.08
N TYR A 146 7.80 4.19 -6.57
CA TYR A 146 8.02 4.59 -7.97
C TYR A 146 9.52 4.77 -8.28
N ILE A 147 10.24 5.49 -7.44
CA ILE A 147 11.69 5.70 -7.62
C ILE A 147 12.44 4.36 -7.61
N TYR A 148 12.13 3.49 -6.66
CA TYR A 148 12.80 2.20 -6.52
C TYR A 148 12.55 1.28 -7.71
N ILE A 149 11.30 1.08 -8.11
CA ILE A 149 10.91 0.15 -9.17
C ILE A 149 11.43 0.62 -10.53
N THR A 150 11.34 1.92 -10.84
CA THR A 150 11.87 2.47 -12.10
C THR A 150 13.38 2.36 -12.15
N SER A 151 14.07 2.60 -11.04
CA SER A 151 15.53 2.45 -10.96
C SER A 151 15.95 0.99 -11.08
N ALA A 152 15.25 0.06 -10.40
CA ALA A 152 15.52 -1.37 -10.51
C ALA A 152 15.34 -1.86 -11.95
N PHE A 153 14.24 -1.46 -12.61
CA PHE A 153 14.02 -1.78 -14.02
C PHE A 153 15.15 -1.29 -14.91
N ALA A 154 15.57 -0.03 -14.75
CA ALA A 154 16.65 0.53 -15.59
C ALA A 154 17.98 -0.20 -15.36
N VAL A 155 18.31 -0.57 -14.13
CA VAL A 155 19.50 -1.35 -13.80
C VAL A 155 19.47 -2.73 -14.48
N ASP A 156 18.34 -3.44 -14.39
CA ASP A 156 18.20 -4.76 -15.01
C ASP A 156 18.21 -4.67 -16.55
N TYR A 157 17.61 -3.62 -17.11
CA TYR A 157 17.59 -3.34 -18.53
C TYR A 157 19.03 -3.16 -19.09
N PHE A 158 19.84 -2.30 -18.47
CA PHE A 158 21.22 -2.11 -18.90
C PHE A 158 22.09 -3.34 -18.63
N ASN A 159 21.83 -4.09 -17.56
CA ASN A 159 22.50 -5.36 -17.31
C ASN A 159 22.18 -6.41 -18.38
N LEU A 160 20.95 -6.43 -18.88
CA LEU A 160 20.54 -7.32 -19.97
C LEU A 160 21.28 -6.97 -21.27
N ILE A 161 21.33 -5.70 -21.66
CA ILE A 161 22.09 -5.23 -22.84
C ILE A 161 23.58 -5.60 -22.72
N ARG A 162 24.15 -5.36 -21.53
CA ARG A 162 25.53 -5.75 -21.24
C ARG A 162 25.73 -7.28 -21.36
N CYS A 163 24.79 -8.06 -20.87
CA CYS A 163 24.85 -9.51 -20.91
C CYS A 163 24.83 -10.03 -22.37
N ASP A 164 23.96 -9.43 -23.21
CA ASP A 164 23.94 -9.75 -24.66
C ASP A 164 25.29 -9.52 -25.30
N LYS A 165 25.92 -8.38 -25.04
CA LYS A 165 27.24 -8.07 -25.59
C LYS A 165 28.33 -9.03 -25.10
N LEU A 166 28.27 -9.45 -23.83
CA LEU A 166 29.22 -10.45 -23.30
C LEU A 166 29.00 -11.80 -23.94
N ILE A 167 27.77 -12.20 -24.23
CA ILE A 167 27.46 -13.45 -24.95
C ILE A 167 28.06 -13.41 -26.36
N ASP A 168 27.93 -12.28 -27.06
CA ASP A 168 28.51 -12.12 -28.41
C ASP A 168 30.01 -12.20 -28.39
N TYR A 169 30.70 -11.56 -27.45
CA TYR A 169 32.14 -11.69 -27.27
C TYR A 169 32.56 -13.11 -26.92
N GLN A 170 31.83 -13.78 -26.03
CA GLN A 170 32.17 -15.18 -25.65
C GLN A 170 32.04 -16.13 -26.84
N ARG A 171 31.03 -15.95 -27.70
CA ARG A 171 30.86 -16.70 -28.93
C ARG A 171 32.03 -16.48 -29.92
N GLN A 172 32.48 -15.22 -30.06
CA GLN A 172 33.66 -14.88 -30.89
C GLN A 172 34.91 -15.53 -30.33
N LEU A 173 35.11 -15.47 -29.00
CA LEU A 173 36.29 -16.13 -28.36
C LEU A 173 36.28 -17.64 -28.57
N ILE A 174 35.12 -18.30 -28.47
CA ILE A 174 34.96 -19.73 -28.76
C ILE A 174 35.37 -20.03 -30.20
N THR A 175 34.89 -19.23 -31.16
CA THR A 175 35.26 -19.40 -32.59
C THR A 175 36.78 -19.26 -32.83
N LEU A 176 37.40 -18.26 -32.19
CA LEU A 176 38.86 -18.07 -32.28
C LEU A 176 39.62 -19.22 -31.64
N GLN A 177 39.18 -19.75 -30.53
CA GLN A 177 39.79 -20.91 -29.87
C GLN A 177 39.67 -22.18 -30.72
N GLU A 178 38.53 -22.40 -31.37
CA GLU A 178 38.35 -23.52 -32.31
C GLU A 178 39.29 -23.41 -33.51
N GLN A 179 39.54 -22.22 -34.06
CA GLN A 179 40.54 -21.97 -35.09
C GLN A 179 41.97 -22.23 -34.59
N ALA A 180 42.29 -21.82 -33.35
CA ALA A 180 43.57 -22.07 -32.73
C ALA A 180 43.84 -23.58 -32.56
N ILE A 181 42.86 -24.34 -32.09
CA ILE A 181 42.94 -25.80 -31.95
C ILE A 181 43.21 -26.45 -33.30
N ASN A 182 42.50 -26.03 -34.36
CA ASN A 182 42.76 -26.54 -35.71
C ASN A 182 44.21 -26.26 -36.17
N SER A 183 44.74 -25.06 -35.87
CA SER A 183 46.12 -24.70 -36.16
C SER A 183 47.12 -25.56 -35.38
N TYR A 184 46.86 -25.87 -34.10
CA TYR A 184 47.71 -26.81 -33.32
C TYR A 184 47.65 -28.22 -33.88
N LYS A 185 46.52 -28.74 -34.33
CA LYS A 185 46.39 -30.06 -34.96
C LYS A 185 47.22 -30.17 -36.24
N ILE A 186 47.17 -29.15 -37.12
CA ILE A 186 47.98 -29.08 -38.30
C ILE A 186 49.49 -29.06 -37.94
N ARG A 187 49.93 -28.26 -36.99
CA ARG A 187 51.35 -28.20 -36.54
C ARG A 187 51.79 -29.48 -35.89
N TYR A 188 50.92 -30.23 -35.22
CA TYR A 188 51.22 -31.55 -34.68
C TYR A 188 51.50 -32.57 -35.80
N GLU A 189 50.69 -32.56 -36.86
CA GLU A 189 50.95 -33.42 -38.05
C GLU A 189 52.31 -33.16 -38.70
N TYR A 190 52.82 -31.92 -38.65
CA TYR A 190 54.11 -31.53 -39.11
C TYR A 190 55.23 -31.68 -38.04
N GLY A 191 54.91 -32.22 -36.87
CA GLY A 191 55.85 -32.43 -35.78
C GLY A 191 56.35 -31.18 -35.07
N THR A 192 55.61 -30.03 -35.20
CA THR A 192 56.00 -28.72 -34.65
C THR A 192 55.13 -28.31 -33.48
N ALA A 193 54.21 -29.15 -33.01
CA ALA A 193 53.44 -29.01 -31.79
C ALA A 193 53.36 -30.35 -31.05
N THR A 194 53.01 -30.33 -29.76
CA THR A 194 52.84 -31.49 -28.90
C THR A 194 51.38 -31.83 -28.71
N LEU A 195 51.04 -33.08 -28.36
CA LEU A 195 49.69 -33.49 -28.03
C LEU A 195 49.12 -32.70 -26.76
N SER A 196 50.08 -32.46 -25.83
CA SER A 196 49.72 -31.69 -24.60
C SER A 196 49.20 -30.27 -24.90
N GLU A 197 49.72 -29.60 -25.93
CA GLU A 197 49.26 -28.27 -26.37
C GLU A 197 47.85 -28.33 -26.95
N ILE A 198 47.52 -29.42 -27.66
CA ILE A 198 46.14 -29.64 -28.17
C ILE A 198 45.18 -29.89 -27.01
N ASP A 199 45.55 -30.80 -26.09
CA ASP A 199 44.70 -31.13 -24.92
C ASP A 199 44.44 -29.90 -24.03
N GLU A 200 45.45 -29.05 -23.82
CA GLU A 200 45.28 -27.80 -23.07
C GLU A 200 44.37 -26.82 -23.80
N ALA A 201 44.51 -26.70 -25.12
CA ALA A 201 43.62 -25.82 -25.90
C ALA A 201 42.17 -26.33 -25.94
N GLU A 202 41.93 -27.64 -26.00
CA GLU A 202 40.58 -28.25 -25.93
C GLU A 202 39.97 -28.11 -24.53
N LYS A 203 40.76 -28.23 -23.48
CA LYS A 203 40.32 -27.95 -22.11
C LYS A 203 39.90 -26.50 -21.95
N ASN A 204 40.69 -25.56 -22.47
CA ASN A 204 40.32 -24.13 -22.44
C ASN A 204 39.01 -23.85 -23.22
N LEU A 205 38.79 -24.50 -24.37
CA LEU A 205 37.55 -24.42 -25.11
C LEU A 205 36.35 -24.88 -24.27
N THR A 206 36.53 -25.96 -23.50
CA THR A 206 35.47 -26.47 -22.61
C THR A 206 35.10 -25.43 -21.55
N TYR A 207 36.07 -24.80 -20.91
CA TYR A 207 35.79 -23.70 -19.95
C TYR A 207 35.09 -22.52 -20.60
N MET A 208 35.50 -22.13 -21.81
CA MET A 208 34.82 -21.03 -22.54
C MET A 208 33.35 -21.36 -22.85
N LYS A 209 33.03 -22.62 -23.17
CA LYS A 209 31.64 -23.08 -23.39
C LYS A 209 30.86 -23.10 -22.10
N GLU A 210 31.45 -23.52 -20.98
CA GLU A 210 30.81 -23.42 -19.66
C GLU A 210 30.48 -21.97 -19.29
N ASP A 211 31.38 -21.04 -19.54
CA ASP A 211 31.15 -19.62 -19.25
C ASP A 211 30.07 -19.03 -20.15
N LEU A 212 29.95 -19.47 -21.40
CA LEU A 212 28.83 -19.12 -22.26
C LEU A 212 27.49 -19.59 -21.67
N HIS A 213 27.41 -20.81 -21.14
CA HIS A 213 26.21 -21.32 -20.50
C HIS A 213 25.82 -20.48 -19.28
N LYS A 214 26.75 -20.08 -18.42
CA LYS A 214 26.50 -19.18 -17.28
C LYS A 214 25.97 -17.81 -17.72
N LEU A 215 26.49 -17.28 -18.84
CA LEU A 215 25.98 -16.01 -19.39
C LEU A 215 24.56 -16.15 -19.93
N LEU A 216 24.21 -17.26 -20.58
CA LEU A 216 22.87 -17.54 -21.07
C LEU A 216 21.86 -17.69 -19.90
N GLU A 217 22.22 -18.41 -18.84
CA GLU A 217 21.43 -18.52 -17.62
C GLU A 217 21.18 -17.14 -16.98
N LYS A 218 22.23 -16.31 -16.92
CA LYS A 218 22.11 -14.94 -16.41
C LYS A 218 21.20 -14.07 -17.27
N GLN A 219 21.27 -14.22 -18.60
CA GLN A 219 20.38 -13.53 -19.53
C GLN A 219 18.92 -13.88 -19.25
N ASP A 220 18.60 -15.18 -19.10
CA ASP A 220 17.25 -15.65 -18.85
C ASP A 220 16.75 -15.20 -17.46
N MET A 221 17.61 -15.18 -16.46
CA MET A 221 17.28 -14.63 -15.14
C MET A 221 16.90 -13.14 -15.24
N LEU A 222 17.69 -12.33 -15.95
CA LEU A 222 17.42 -10.90 -16.15
C LEU A 222 16.13 -10.67 -16.94
N LYS A 223 15.88 -11.46 -18.00
CA LYS A 223 14.60 -11.40 -18.74
C LYS A 223 13.40 -11.67 -17.83
N ASN A 224 13.50 -12.66 -16.94
CA ASN A 224 12.43 -12.98 -15.99
C ASN A 224 12.21 -11.86 -14.96
N GLN A 225 13.28 -11.26 -14.43
CA GLN A 225 13.20 -10.13 -13.52
C GLN A 225 12.51 -8.93 -14.18
N ILE A 226 12.94 -8.58 -15.39
CA ILE A 226 12.35 -7.50 -16.17
C ILE A 226 10.86 -7.79 -16.50
N SER A 227 10.52 -9.02 -16.90
CA SER A 227 9.14 -9.42 -17.17
C SER A 227 8.24 -9.25 -15.93
N THR A 228 8.77 -9.60 -14.75
CA THR A 228 8.06 -9.38 -13.48
C THR A 228 7.82 -7.90 -13.21
N LEU A 229 8.82 -7.05 -13.45
CA LEU A 229 8.69 -5.60 -13.29
C LEU A 229 7.69 -4.99 -14.29
N LEU A 230 7.64 -5.52 -15.52
CA LEU A 230 6.67 -5.13 -16.55
C LEU A 230 5.23 -5.61 -16.23
N GLY A 231 5.06 -6.50 -15.25
CA GLY A 231 3.77 -7.14 -14.96
C GLY A 231 3.36 -8.17 -16.01
N ASP A 232 4.30 -8.60 -16.85
CA ASP A 232 4.11 -9.61 -17.89
C ASP A 232 4.40 -11.02 -17.35
N ARG A 233 3.98 -12.04 -18.12
CA ARG A 233 4.36 -13.43 -17.83
C ARG A 233 5.85 -13.66 -18.13
N ALA A 234 6.48 -14.58 -17.39
CA ALA A 234 7.86 -15.00 -17.64
C ALA A 234 8.07 -15.47 -19.11
N PHE A 235 9.32 -15.38 -19.57
CA PHE A 235 9.80 -15.83 -20.89
C PHE A 235 9.32 -15.01 -22.10
N LYS A 236 8.87 -13.79 -21.91
CA LYS A 236 8.64 -12.87 -23.03
C LYS A 236 9.96 -12.26 -23.49
N ASP A 237 10.13 -12.18 -24.82
CA ASP A 237 11.28 -11.41 -25.34
C ASP A 237 11.07 -9.90 -25.06
N ILE A 238 12.13 -9.27 -24.57
CA ILE A 238 12.09 -7.88 -24.11
C ILE A 238 12.75 -7.03 -25.17
N SER A 239 11.97 -6.09 -25.72
CA SER A 239 12.51 -5.09 -26.64
C SER A 239 13.56 -4.24 -25.94
N ARG A 240 14.74 -4.14 -26.53
CA ARG A 240 15.88 -3.41 -25.99
C ARG A 240 16.79 -2.87 -27.09
N SER A 241 17.54 -1.83 -26.77
CA SER A 241 18.54 -1.25 -27.65
C SER A 241 19.77 -2.14 -27.73
N HIS A 242 20.56 -2.02 -28.82
CA HIS A 242 21.87 -2.66 -28.90
C HIS A 242 22.91 -1.87 -28.09
N TYR A 243 23.94 -2.57 -27.62
CA TYR A 243 24.98 -1.96 -26.79
C TYR A 243 25.70 -0.80 -27.52
N GLU A 244 25.88 -0.91 -28.83
CA GLU A 244 26.55 0.07 -29.70
C GLU A 244 25.72 1.37 -29.88
N ASP A 245 24.40 1.29 -29.71
CA ASP A 245 23.49 2.43 -29.88
C ASP A 245 23.39 3.28 -28.61
N LEU A 246 23.93 2.79 -27.49
CA LEU A 246 23.87 3.50 -26.22
C LEU A 246 24.82 4.71 -26.22
N ASN A 247 24.25 5.89 -26.12
CA ASN A 247 25.00 7.14 -26.03
C ASN A 247 24.55 7.95 -24.82
N PHE A 248 25.31 7.88 -23.74
CA PHE A 248 25.04 8.62 -22.52
C PHE A 248 25.57 10.04 -22.62
N SER A 249 24.67 11.02 -22.77
CA SER A 249 25.01 12.44 -22.98
C SER A 249 24.92 13.28 -21.70
N PHE A 250 24.79 12.69 -20.53
CA PHE A 250 24.72 13.47 -19.30
C PHE A 250 26.04 13.49 -18.54
N THR A 251 26.39 14.66 -18.04
CA THR A 251 27.49 14.84 -17.09
C THR A 251 26.96 14.77 -15.67
N THR A 252 27.69 14.07 -14.82
CA THR A 252 27.41 14.09 -13.39
C THR A 252 27.69 15.52 -12.88
N PRO A 253 26.76 16.14 -12.14
CA PRO A 253 27.02 17.48 -11.60
C PRO A 253 28.19 17.44 -10.61
N ASP A 254 29.08 18.42 -10.68
CA ASP A 254 30.28 18.52 -9.85
C ASP A 254 29.96 18.72 -8.35
N SER A 255 28.75 19.18 -8.05
CA SER A 255 28.25 19.32 -6.67
C SER A 255 26.79 18.94 -6.57
N ILE A 256 26.42 18.30 -5.47
CA ILE A 256 25.02 18.01 -5.13
C ILE A 256 24.47 19.22 -4.39
N ASP A 257 23.41 19.85 -4.92
CA ASP A 257 22.67 20.88 -4.21
C ASP A 257 22.00 20.27 -2.95
N PHE A 258 22.33 20.83 -1.78
CA PHE A 258 21.73 20.38 -0.51
C PHE A 258 20.19 20.48 -0.51
N ASN A 259 19.61 21.39 -1.30
CA ASN A 259 18.15 21.48 -1.49
C ASN A 259 17.55 20.21 -2.12
N MET A 260 18.34 19.37 -2.79
CA MET A 260 17.87 18.07 -3.28
C MET A 260 17.59 17.07 -2.14
N LEU A 261 18.33 17.18 -1.03
CA LEU A 261 18.09 16.33 0.15
C LEU A 261 16.72 16.61 0.76
N ASP A 262 16.26 17.86 0.73
CA ASP A 262 14.94 18.26 1.26
C ASP A 262 13.77 17.68 0.46
N LYS A 263 14.02 17.31 -0.78
CA LYS A 263 13.03 16.70 -1.69
C LYS A 263 12.97 15.18 -1.61
N ARG A 264 13.83 14.55 -0.82
CA ARG A 264 13.86 13.09 -0.68
C ARG A 264 12.62 12.59 0.09
N PRO A 265 11.92 11.57 -0.44
CA PRO A 265 10.70 11.06 0.20
C PRO A 265 10.93 10.51 1.61
N ASP A 266 12.08 9.87 1.87
CA ASP A 266 12.43 9.32 3.17
C ASP A 266 12.62 10.40 4.24
N ARG A 267 13.23 11.54 3.89
CA ARG A 267 13.36 12.68 4.77
C ARG A 267 12.01 13.32 5.07
N ILE A 268 11.22 13.63 4.02
CA ILE A 268 9.88 14.20 4.17
C ILE A 268 9.01 13.30 5.05
N LYS A 269 9.08 11.98 4.82
CA LYS A 269 8.39 10.98 5.63
C LYS A 269 8.76 11.09 7.12
N SER A 270 10.05 11.19 7.43
CA SER A 270 10.54 11.28 8.82
C SER A 270 10.08 12.58 9.52
N GLU A 271 10.06 13.70 8.80
CA GLU A 271 9.53 14.97 9.29
C GLU A 271 8.02 14.90 9.58
N LEU A 272 7.25 14.33 8.65
CA LEU A 272 5.81 14.10 8.81
C LEU A 272 5.50 13.15 9.98
N ASP A 273 6.34 12.14 10.19
CA ASP A 273 6.16 11.18 11.28
C ASP A 273 6.42 11.85 12.64
N LEU A 274 7.44 12.71 12.73
CA LEU A 274 7.70 13.52 13.93
C LEU A 274 6.53 14.46 14.24
N GLU A 275 5.97 15.13 13.21
CA GLU A 275 4.78 15.97 13.38
C GLU A 275 3.58 15.15 13.85
N ARG A 276 3.36 13.95 13.28
CA ARG A 276 2.30 13.03 13.66
C ARG A 276 2.41 12.60 15.11
N ILE A 277 3.61 12.22 15.57
CA ILE A 277 3.86 11.84 16.96
C ILE A 277 3.56 13.03 17.88
N GLY A 278 3.99 14.25 17.53
CA GLY A 278 3.66 15.45 18.28
C GLY A 278 2.13 15.70 18.41
N ILE A 279 1.35 15.36 17.39
CA ILE A 279 -0.12 15.39 17.45
C ILE A 279 -0.64 14.30 18.38
N ASP A 280 -0.12 13.07 18.28
CA ASP A 280 -0.55 11.93 19.10
C ASP A 280 -0.31 12.18 20.61
N VAL A 281 0.78 12.86 20.99
CA VAL A 281 1.00 13.33 22.37
C VAL A 281 -0.11 14.28 22.82
N LYS A 282 -0.53 15.22 21.96
CA LYS A 282 -1.65 16.14 22.25
C LYS A 282 -2.97 15.38 22.42
N VAL A 283 -3.23 14.37 21.58
CA VAL A 283 -4.39 13.49 21.71
C VAL A 283 -4.38 12.77 23.06
N ALA A 284 -3.26 12.16 23.45
CA ALA A 284 -3.13 11.47 24.72
C ALA A 284 -3.35 12.39 25.96
N ARG A 285 -2.90 13.64 25.89
CA ARG A 285 -3.17 14.65 26.93
C ARG A 285 -4.67 14.97 27.02
N ARG A 286 -5.37 15.12 25.89
CA ARG A 286 -6.80 15.43 25.86
C ARG A 286 -7.67 14.25 26.27
N ASP A 287 -7.16 13.02 26.12
CA ASP A 287 -7.86 11.81 26.58
C ASP A 287 -7.97 11.70 28.14
N LEU A 288 -7.22 12.52 28.87
CA LEU A 288 -7.35 12.65 30.32
C LEU A 288 -8.57 13.48 30.74
N LEU A 289 -9.14 14.27 29.83
CA LEU A 289 -10.25 15.18 30.09
C LEU A 289 -11.61 14.46 29.98
N PRO A 290 -12.67 14.97 30.64
CA PRO A 290 -14.00 14.39 30.52
C PRO A 290 -14.55 14.52 29.11
N LYS A 291 -15.31 13.53 28.67
CA LYS A 291 -16.05 13.52 27.40
C LYS A 291 -17.49 13.95 27.65
N PHE A 292 -18.09 14.60 26.68
CA PHE A 292 -19.50 14.99 26.68
C PHE A 292 -20.19 14.35 25.49
N ILE A 293 -21.14 13.45 25.78
CA ILE A 293 -21.87 12.71 24.75
C ILE A 293 -23.33 13.21 24.75
N ILE A 294 -23.79 13.69 23.60
CA ILE A 294 -25.19 13.93 23.37
C ILE A 294 -25.80 12.62 22.90
N THR A 295 -26.82 12.15 23.64
CA THR A 295 -27.59 10.97 23.27
C THR A 295 -29.03 11.37 23.01
N GLY A 296 -29.64 10.77 22.01
CA GLY A 296 -31.08 10.97 21.74
C GLY A 296 -31.69 9.70 21.21
N ASN A 297 -32.95 9.42 21.63
CA ASN A 297 -33.70 8.30 21.11
C ASN A 297 -35.08 8.81 20.67
N LEU A 298 -35.54 8.33 19.53
CA LEU A 298 -36.86 8.64 18.98
C LEU A 298 -37.48 7.36 18.44
N GLY A 299 -38.60 6.91 19.00
CA GLY A 299 -39.18 5.65 18.56
C GLY A 299 -40.42 5.21 19.27
N PHE A 300 -40.70 3.92 19.20
CA PHE A 300 -41.86 3.30 19.80
C PHE A 300 -41.43 2.20 20.77
N ASN A 301 -42.13 2.23 21.94
CA ASN A 301 -42.00 1.17 22.93
C ASN A 301 -43.41 0.57 23.16
N MET A 302 -43.60 -0.68 22.82
CA MET A 302 -44.90 -1.34 22.86
C MET A 302 -44.79 -2.68 23.56
N TYR A 303 -45.75 -2.98 24.41
CA TYR A 303 -45.91 -4.30 25.02
C TYR A 303 -47.21 -4.92 24.48
N ASN A 304 -47.11 -6.03 23.77
CA ASN A 304 -48.14 -6.68 22.99
C ASN A 304 -48.79 -5.76 21.92
N LEU A 305 -49.14 -6.29 20.75
CA LEU A 305 -49.68 -5.52 19.60
C LEU A 305 -50.98 -4.76 19.85
N HIS A 306 -51.70 -5.09 20.94
CA HIS A 306 -52.99 -4.51 21.28
C HIS A 306 -52.94 -3.60 22.53
N SER A 307 -51.77 -3.42 23.12
CA SER A 307 -51.61 -2.50 24.27
C SER A 307 -51.18 -1.10 23.81
N SER A 308 -51.32 -0.12 24.68
CA SER A 308 -51.06 1.30 24.37
C SER A 308 -49.65 1.51 23.78
N HIS A 309 -49.62 2.09 22.62
CA HIS A 309 -48.37 2.50 21.92
C HIS A 309 -47.78 3.68 22.68
N LYS A 310 -46.56 3.55 23.17
CA LYS A 310 -45.84 4.66 23.79
C LYS A 310 -44.78 5.17 22.81
N PHE A 311 -44.97 6.39 22.38
CA PHE A 311 -43.93 7.13 21.69
C PHE A 311 -42.86 7.52 22.70
N LEU A 312 -41.61 7.24 22.37
CA LEU A 312 -40.45 7.58 23.19
C LEU A 312 -39.64 8.65 22.45
N ALA A 313 -39.42 9.76 23.14
CA ALA A 313 -38.48 10.78 22.67
C ALA A 313 -37.69 11.27 23.88
N ASP A 314 -36.37 11.10 23.82
CA ASP A 314 -35.46 11.63 24.82
C ASP A 314 -34.24 12.26 24.16
N LEU A 315 -33.71 13.28 24.80
CA LEU A 315 -32.47 13.94 24.45
C LEU A 315 -31.72 14.28 25.73
N GLY A 316 -30.46 13.87 25.83
CA GLY A 316 -29.66 14.08 27.02
C GLY A 316 -28.20 14.39 26.70
N ILE A 317 -27.50 14.96 27.68
CA ILE A 317 -26.06 15.15 27.67
C ILE A 317 -25.47 14.31 28.79
N VAL A 318 -24.58 13.40 28.44
CA VAL A 318 -23.95 12.49 29.39
C VAL A 318 -22.47 12.87 29.51
N PRO A 319 -22.03 13.44 30.63
CA PRO A 319 -20.60 13.59 30.91
C PRO A 319 -20.01 12.25 31.31
N VAL A 320 -18.90 11.87 30.67
CA VAL A 320 -18.16 10.63 30.97
C VAL A 320 -16.73 11.00 31.34
N TRP A 321 -16.31 10.61 32.54
CA TRP A 321 -14.96 10.85 33.01
C TRP A 321 -14.40 9.62 33.72
N ASP A 322 -13.36 9.04 33.16
CA ASP A 322 -12.66 7.92 33.76
C ASP A 322 -11.67 8.43 34.82
N LEU A 323 -12.13 8.55 36.07
CA LEU A 323 -11.30 9.08 37.17
C LEU A 323 -10.16 8.16 37.57
N PHE A 324 -10.36 6.87 37.47
CA PHE A 324 -9.33 5.87 37.79
C PHE A 324 -9.40 4.66 36.86
N MET A 325 -8.31 4.40 36.15
CA MET A 325 -8.11 3.27 35.23
C MET A 325 -6.79 2.54 35.53
N GLY A 326 -6.40 2.41 36.80
CA GLY A 326 -5.14 1.73 37.16
C GLY A 326 -3.89 2.39 36.54
N GLY A 327 -3.92 3.70 36.27
CA GLY A 327 -2.80 4.42 35.66
C GLY A 327 -2.65 4.26 34.14
N ARG A 328 -3.52 3.50 33.47
CA ARG A 328 -3.46 3.22 32.02
C ARG A 328 -3.28 4.48 31.16
N LYS A 329 -4.10 5.51 31.34
CA LYS A 329 -4.02 6.74 30.54
C LYS A 329 -2.70 7.51 30.74
N LEU A 330 -2.15 7.48 31.97
CA LEU A 330 -0.84 8.10 32.24
C LEU A 330 0.30 7.32 31.56
N GLN A 331 0.24 6.00 31.56
CA GLN A 331 1.23 5.19 30.83
C GLN A 331 1.12 5.37 29.33
N MET A 332 -0.08 5.48 28.79
CA MET A 332 -0.28 5.80 27.36
C MET A 332 0.31 7.17 26.98
N LEU A 333 0.21 8.18 27.87
CA LEU A 333 0.83 9.48 27.65
C LEU A 333 2.36 9.41 27.68
N LYS A 334 2.93 8.57 28.55
CA LYS A 334 4.40 8.37 28.63
C LYS A 334 4.96 7.54 27.48
N LEU A 335 4.13 6.70 26.86
CA LEU A 335 4.49 5.87 25.71
C LEU A 335 4.61 6.68 24.40
N LYS A 336 3.88 7.78 24.29
CA LYS A 336 3.89 8.67 23.12
C LYS A 336 4.99 9.72 23.24
#